data_11a213f9f528cefd06e36feff7ef08d8
#
_entry.id   11a213f9f528cefd06e36feff7ef08d8
#
_cell.length_a   1.000
_cell.length_b   1.000
_cell.length_c   1.000
_cell.angle_alpha   90.00
_cell.angle_beta   90.00
_cell.angle_gamma   90.00
#
_symmetry.space_group_name_H-M   'P 1'
#
loop_
_entity.id
_entity.type
_entity.pdbx_description
1 polymer ?
#
loop_
_entity_poly.entity_id
_entity_poly.type
_entity_poly.pdbx_seq_one_letter_code
_entity_poly.pdbx_strand_id
1 'polypeptide(L)'
;MFTEELMYDVLRHFAFNPTDDQMFAADIFSRFMTDRDERCVMILRGIAGTGKTSLAGAIVRTMMDLKQKVTLLAPTGRAAKVFSQNSGQPAATVHRCIYREKAFTGLDGKFNLNVNLFRDRLFMVDEASMISLSSNNSTFGSGCLLDDLVQYVYNDRNCRMLLIGDKAQLPPVGEEESPALRADVMRAYGLTVYECDLNEVLRQSQDSGILYNATVIRQMITHNEATQLPKIRFNGFADISVVPGDELIESLASSYPEVGMDETMVITRSNKRANIFNQGIRNMVLGREEELTTGDMLMVVKNKYKAPHNPSEQGEVQTAVGEMTGKDPSHRNISSFGGIAGGFIANGDRATVRRVRNVRELYGFRFADVTLSFPDYDNTEEDMVVILDTLKTEAPALTHEQNEQLFQRVMEDYADIPLKADRMKKLREDDYYNALQVKFGYAITCHKAQGGQWAHVYLDQGYMTDEMLTPDYIHWLYTAFTRATEHLYLVNWPKTQIE
;
A
#
# COMPACT_ATOMS: atom_id res chain seq x y z
N MET A 1 -27.48 26.25 -6.39
CA MET A 1 -26.77 26.79 -7.58
C MET A 1 -25.33 26.30 -7.59
N PHE A 2 -24.45 26.73 -6.69
CA PHE A 2 -23.02 26.29 -6.70
C PHE A 2 -22.83 24.77 -6.46
N THR A 3 -23.63 24.16 -5.58
CA THR A 3 -23.58 22.72 -5.30
C THR A 3 -24.01 21.88 -6.50
N GLU A 4 -25.04 22.29 -7.20
CA GLU A 4 -25.53 21.61 -8.42
C GLU A 4 -24.52 21.73 -9.57
N GLU A 5 -23.91 22.90 -9.74
CA GLU A 5 -22.85 23.11 -10.75
C GLU A 5 -21.67 22.17 -10.50
N LEU A 6 -21.19 22.08 -9.26
CA LEU A 6 -20.09 21.20 -8.90
C LEU A 6 -20.43 19.72 -9.16
N MET A 7 -21.66 19.29 -8.83
CA MET A 7 -22.13 17.94 -9.13
C MET A 7 -22.09 17.66 -10.64
N TYR A 8 -22.61 18.59 -11.46
CA TYR A 8 -22.57 18.45 -12.92
C TYR A 8 -21.14 18.40 -13.46
N ASP A 9 -20.25 19.20 -12.92
CA ASP A 9 -18.84 19.21 -13.33
C ASP A 9 -18.16 17.87 -13.02
N VAL A 10 -18.44 17.25 -11.87
CA VAL A 10 -17.95 15.90 -11.55
C VAL A 10 -18.51 14.88 -12.56
N LEU A 11 -19.82 14.93 -12.84
CA LEU A 11 -20.47 13.99 -13.75
C LEU A 11 -19.97 14.10 -15.20
N ARG A 12 -19.59 15.31 -15.65
CA ARG A 12 -19.00 15.53 -16.98
C ARG A 12 -17.65 14.85 -17.18
N HIS A 13 -16.93 14.57 -16.11
CA HIS A 13 -15.62 13.90 -16.16
C HIS A 13 -15.69 12.38 -16.14
N PHE A 14 -16.91 11.79 -16.09
CA PHE A 14 -17.05 10.36 -16.28
C PHE A 14 -16.86 9.99 -17.76
N ALA A 15 -16.14 8.91 -17.99
CA ALA A 15 -16.00 8.33 -19.35
C ALA A 15 -17.24 7.55 -19.80
N PHE A 16 -18.14 7.23 -18.86
CA PHE A 16 -19.32 6.39 -19.05
C PHE A 16 -20.54 7.08 -18.41
N ASN A 17 -21.74 6.59 -18.72
CA ASN A 17 -22.93 7.01 -17.99
C ASN A 17 -22.79 6.58 -16.50
N PRO A 18 -22.83 7.53 -15.56
CA PRO A 18 -22.73 7.20 -14.15
C PRO A 18 -23.93 6.39 -13.69
N THR A 19 -23.73 5.51 -12.71
CA THR A 19 -24.80 4.80 -12.02
C THR A 19 -25.54 5.74 -11.07
N ASP A 20 -26.72 5.32 -10.57
CA ASP A 20 -27.48 6.10 -9.60
C ASP A 20 -26.67 6.32 -8.31
N ASP A 21 -25.94 5.31 -7.83
CA ASP A 21 -25.02 5.43 -6.69
C ASP A 21 -23.91 6.45 -6.94
N GLN A 22 -23.32 6.48 -8.14
CA GLN A 22 -22.27 7.44 -8.49
C GLN A 22 -22.82 8.86 -8.63
N MET A 23 -24.03 9.03 -9.16
CA MET A 23 -24.71 10.34 -9.19
C MET A 23 -25.00 10.84 -7.79
N PHE A 24 -25.50 9.97 -6.91
CA PHE A 24 -25.70 10.29 -5.50
C PHE A 24 -24.40 10.65 -4.80
N ALA A 25 -23.31 9.92 -5.04
CA ALA A 25 -22.02 10.22 -4.47
C ALA A 25 -21.45 11.57 -4.95
N ALA A 26 -21.69 11.96 -6.21
CA ALA A 26 -21.32 13.27 -6.72
C ALA A 26 -22.12 14.40 -6.06
N ASP A 27 -23.42 14.19 -5.75
CA ASP A 27 -24.24 15.14 -4.99
C ASP A 27 -23.70 15.29 -3.54
N ILE A 28 -23.44 14.18 -2.86
CA ILE A 28 -22.86 14.19 -1.51
C ILE A 28 -21.50 14.89 -1.48
N PHE A 29 -20.63 14.60 -2.46
CA PHE A 29 -19.34 15.27 -2.62
C PHE A 29 -19.51 16.80 -2.79
N SER A 30 -20.47 17.22 -3.57
CA SER A 30 -20.74 18.64 -3.81
C SER A 30 -21.23 19.34 -2.54
N ARG A 31 -22.08 18.72 -1.76
CA ARG A 31 -22.51 19.22 -0.45
C ARG A 31 -21.33 19.29 0.54
N PHE A 32 -20.53 18.21 0.60
CA PHE A 32 -19.32 18.17 1.42
C PHE A 32 -18.35 19.31 1.11
N MET A 33 -18.10 19.59 -0.18
CA MET A 33 -17.18 20.64 -0.60
C MET A 33 -17.72 22.07 -0.37
N THR A 34 -19.03 22.24 -0.35
CA THR A 34 -19.68 23.54 -0.20
C THR A 34 -20.19 23.83 1.23
N ASP A 35 -20.00 22.89 2.15
CA ASP A 35 -20.34 23.11 3.56
C ASP A 35 -19.52 24.26 4.15
N ARG A 36 -20.14 25.02 5.05
CA ARG A 36 -19.48 26.10 5.80
C ARG A 36 -18.63 25.60 6.95
N ASP A 37 -18.91 24.39 7.44
CA ASP A 37 -18.07 23.74 8.44
C ASP A 37 -16.76 23.31 7.79
N GLU A 38 -15.64 23.84 8.30
CA GLU A 38 -14.31 23.50 7.82
C GLU A 38 -13.86 22.11 8.29
N ARG A 39 -14.49 21.57 9.33
CA ARG A 39 -14.17 20.26 9.89
C ARG A 39 -15.06 19.16 9.36
N CYS A 40 -15.11 19.04 8.04
CA CYS A 40 -15.88 18.01 7.33
C CYS A 40 -14.97 16.91 6.78
N VAL A 41 -15.45 15.67 6.87
CA VAL A 41 -14.87 14.50 6.21
C VAL A 41 -15.94 13.80 5.37
N MET A 42 -15.54 13.32 4.19
CA MET A 42 -16.40 12.43 3.39
C MET A 42 -15.82 11.03 3.39
N ILE A 43 -16.67 10.03 3.58
CA ILE A 43 -16.34 8.61 3.48
C ILE A 43 -17.07 8.05 2.26
N LEU A 44 -16.30 7.66 1.25
CA LEU A 44 -16.80 6.99 0.06
C LEU A 44 -16.45 5.50 0.14
N ARG A 45 -17.44 4.68 0.42
CA ARG A 45 -17.28 3.23 0.46
C ARG A 45 -17.82 2.63 -0.82
N GLY A 46 -17.18 1.60 -1.28
CA GLY A 46 -17.68 0.86 -2.44
C GLY A 46 -16.98 -0.47 -2.58
N ILE A 47 -17.66 -1.42 -3.17
CA ILE A 47 -17.12 -2.75 -3.46
C ILE A 47 -16.30 -2.75 -4.75
N ALA A 48 -15.61 -3.86 -5.01
CA ALA A 48 -14.93 -4.06 -6.28
C ALA A 48 -15.91 -3.93 -7.46
N GLY A 49 -15.50 -3.27 -8.53
CA GLY A 49 -16.32 -3.11 -9.74
C GLY A 49 -17.41 -2.01 -9.70
N THR A 50 -17.54 -1.24 -8.60
CA THR A 50 -18.54 -0.15 -8.51
C THR A 50 -18.04 1.20 -9.05
N GLY A 51 -16.79 1.26 -9.52
CA GLY A 51 -16.23 2.47 -10.10
C GLY A 51 -15.78 3.53 -9.12
N LYS A 52 -15.37 3.17 -7.88
CA LYS A 52 -14.72 4.08 -6.91
C LYS A 52 -13.60 4.89 -7.56
N THR A 53 -12.71 4.19 -8.27
CA THR A 53 -11.56 4.79 -8.94
C THR A 53 -11.97 5.75 -10.04
N SER A 54 -13.03 5.43 -10.80
CA SER A 54 -13.57 6.30 -11.85
C SER A 54 -14.14 7.58 -11.26
N LEU A 55 -14.91 7.47 -10.16
CA LEU A 55 -15.45 8.62 -9.43
C LEU A 55 -14.32 9.48 -8.82
N ALA A 56 -13.33 8.85 -8.17
CA ALA A 56 -12.18 9.57 -7.63
C ALA A 56 -11.41 10.33 -8.72
N GLY A 57 -11.18 9.70 -9.87
CA GLY A 57 -10.56 10.35 -11.03
C GLY A 57 -11.40 11.51 -11.58
N ALA A 58 -12.73 11.38 -11.65
CA ALA A 58 -13.64 12.45 -12.06
C ALA A 58 -13.56 13.64 -11.07
N ILE A 59 -13.58 13.37 -9.77
CA ILE A 59 -13.41 14.39 -8.73
C ILE A 59 -12.08 15.12 -8.90
N VAL A 60 -10.97 14.39 -9.07
CA VAL A 60 -9.64 15.00 -9.24
C VAL A 60 -9.62 15.92 -10.46
N ARG A 61 -10.12 15.47 -11.62
CA ARG A 61 -10.18 16.29 -12.84
C ARG A 61 -11.02 17.55 -12.63
N THR A 62 -12.19 17.41 -11.99
CA THR A 62 -13.04 18.56 -11.65
C THR A 62 -12.33 19.57 -10.76
N MET A 63 -11.66 19.11 -9.71
CA MET A 63 -10.90 19.99 -8.83
C MET A 63 -9.78 20.71 -9.58
N MET A 64 -9.09 20.03 -10.49
CA MET A 64 -8.06 20.64 -11.33
C MET A 64 -8.62 21.73 -12.23
N ASP A 65 -9.74 21.51 -12.90
CA ASP A 65 -10.41 22.49 -13.75
C ASP A 65 -10.85 23.72 -12.97
N LEU A 66 -11.32 23.53 -11.74
CA LEU A 66 -11.69 24.60 -10.82
C LEU A 66 -10.47 25.25 -10.12
N LYS A 67 -9.25 24.81 -10.45
CA LYS A 67 -8.00 25.27 -9.82
C LYS A 67 -7.98 25.07 -8.29
N GLN A 68 -8.75 24.12 -7.80
CA GLN A 68 -8.74 23.71 -6.40
C GLN A 68 -7.56 22.78 -6.13
N LYS A 69 -6.93 22.96 -4.97
CA LYS A 69 -5.75 22.20 -4.59
C LYS A 69 -6.13 20.83 -4.04
N VAL A 70 -5.57 19.78 -4.61
CA VAL A 70 -5.78 18.38 -4.17
C VAL A 70 -4.46 17.76 -3.75
N THR A 71 -4.49 16.88 -2.77
CA THR A 71 -3.37 16.01 -2.39
C THR A 71 -3.89 14.57 -2.40
N LEU A 72 -3.26 13.72 -3.22
CA LEU A 72 -3.63 12.32 -3.36
C LEU A 72 -2.73 11.46 -2.50
N LEU A 73 -3.33 10.64 -1.66
CA LEU A 73 -2.64 9.80 -0.69
C LEU A 73 -3.13 8.35 -0.78
N ALA A 74 -2.25 7.43 -0.42
CA ALA A 74 -2.60 6.02 -0.22
C ALA A 74 -1.72 5.40 0.89
N PRO A 75 -2.11 4.29 1.52
CA PRO A 75 -1.33 3.67 2.58
C PRO A 75 0.02 3.09 2.11
N THR A 76 0.10 2.60 0.87
CA THR A 76 1.28 1.92 0.30
C THR A 76 1.77 2.58 -0.98
N GLY A 77 3.05 2.36 -1.36
CA GLY A 77 3.63 2.87 -2.60
C GLY A 77 2.89 2.36 -3.85
N ARG A 78 2.53 1.07 -3.88
CA ARG A 78 1.78 0.49 -5.00
C ARG A 78 0.38 1.10 -5.13
N ALA A 79 -0.36 1.27 -4.03
CA ALA A 79 -1.67 1.93 -4.06
C ALA A 79 -1.55 3.39 -4.51
N ALA A 80 -0.53 4.12 -4.06
CA ALA A 80 -0.27 5.48 -4.51
C ALA A 80 0.02 5.53 -6.02
N LYS A 81 0.80 4.60 -6.56
CA LYS A 81 1.06 4.48 -8.00
C LYS A 81 -0.23 4.23 -8.78
N VAL A 82 -1.04 3.26 -8.36
CA VAL A 82 -2.34 2.96 -9.01
C VAL A 82 -3.26 4.18 -8.96
N PHE A 83 -3.32 4.86 -7.81
CA PHE A 83 -4.13 6.08 -7.67
C PHE A 83 -3.63 7.20 -8.59
N SER A 84 -2.30 7.38 -8.68
CA SER A 84 -1.69 8.36 -9.59
C SER A 84 -2.03 8.07 -11.06
N GLN A 85 -1.91 6.83 -11.50
CA GLN A 85 -2.21 6.42 -12.88
C GLN A 85 -3.69 6.67 -13.24
N ASN A 86 -4.60 6.33 -12.34
CA ASN A 86 -6.04 6.46 -12.57
C ASN A 86 -6.55 7.91 -12.51
N SER A 87 -5.93 8.73 -11.69
CA SER A 87 -6.30 10.16 -11.53
C SER A 87 -5.58 11.09 -12.50
N GLY A 88 -4.44 10.67 -13.07
CA GLY A 88 -3.57 11.51 -13.89
C GLY A 88 -2.80 12.56 -13.08
N GLN A 89 -2.74 12.43 -11.74
CA GLN A 89 -2.06 13.34 -10.84
C GLN A 89 -1.15 12.58 -9.88
N PRO A 90 -0.01 13.14 -9.47
CA PRO A 90 0.89 12.48 -8.54
C PRO A 90 0.22 12.16 -7.21
N ALA A 91 0.40 10.93 -6.72
CA ALA A 91 -0.03 10.49 -5.39
C ALA A 91 1.18 10.07 -4.55
N ALA A 92 1.07 10.21 -3.24
CA ALA A 92 2.12 9.85 -2.28
C ALA A 92 1.59 8.89 -1.21
N THR A 93 2.48 8.24 -0.47
CA THR A 93 2.04 7.48 0.69
C THR A 93 1.67 8.42 1.84
N VAL A 94 0.66 8.00 2.65
CA VAL A 94 0.24 8.75 3.85
C VAL A 94 1.45 9.03 4.74
N HIS A 95 2.24 8.02 5.05
CA HIS A 95 3.44 8.16 5.91
C HIS A 95 4.41 9.23 5.41
N ARG A 96 4.67 9.25 4.10
CA ARG A 96 5.58 10.21 3.48
C ARG A 96 5.07 11.63 3.54
N CYS A 97 3.75 11.81 3.47
CA CYS A 97 3.12 13.13 3.53
C CYS A 97 3.13 13.71 4.94
N ILE A 98 2.75 12.89 5.95
CA ILE A 98 2.44 13.42 7.28
C ILE A 98 3.59 13.33 8.28
N TYR A 99 4.62 12.50 8.05
CA TYR A 99 5.74 12.35 8.99
C TYR A 99 7.04 12.95 8.49
N ARG A 100 7.86 13.38 9.47
CA ARG A 100 9.24 13.80 9.28
C ARG A 100 10.13 13.15 10.33
N GLU A 101 11.36 12.86 9.98
CA GLU A 101 12.34 12.36 10.94
C GLU A 101 12.68 13.44 11.98
N LYS A 102 12.66 13.10 13.26
CA LYS A 102 12.99 14.04 14.35
C LYS A 102 14.39 13.82 14.91
N ALA A 103 14.70 12.61 15.26
CA ALA A 103 15.97 12.25 15.88
C ALA A 103 16.20 10.74 15.79
N PHE A 104 17.43 10.36 15.57
CA PHE A 104 17.88 8.99 15.69
C PHE A 104 18.23 8.73 17.17
N THR A 105 17.50 7.85 17.84
CA THR A 105 17.69 7.55 19.27
C THR A 105 18.19 6.13 19.53
N GLY A 106 18.62 5.39 18.50
CA GLY A 106 19.09 4.01 18.61
C GLY A 106 18.39 3.07 17.66
N LEU A 107 17.94 1.91 18.12
CA LEU A 107 17.38 0.81 17.31
C LEU A 107 16.29 1.20 16.32
N ASP A 108 15.53 2.25 16.62
CA ASP A 108 14.49 2.77 15.73
C ASP A 108 14.52 4.31 15.70
N GLY A 109 14.57 4.87 14.49
CA GLY A 109 14.38 6.31 14.30
C GLY A 109 12.97 6.70 14.73
N LYS A 110 12.81 7.81 15.47
CA LYS A 110 11.49 8.36 15.81
C LYS A 110 11.08 9.39 14.78
N PHE A 111 9.87 9.23 14.26
CA PHE A 111 9.25 10.14 13.31
C PHE A 111 8.17 10.95 14.01
N ASN A 112 8.20 12.24 13.83
CA ASN A 112 7.16 13.12 14.34
C ASN A 112 6.17 13.46 13.25
N LEU A 113 4.96 13.77 13.67
CA LEU A 113 3.98 14.40 12.81
C LEU A 113 4.54 15.72 12.27
N ASN A 114 4.45 15.90 10.96
CA ASN A 114 4.85 17.13 10.30
C ASN A 114 3.77 18.21 10.51
N VAL A 115 4.15 19.47 10.34
CA VAL A 115 3.19 20.57 10.34
C VAL A 115 2.54 20.64 8.96
N ASN A 116 1.21 20.63 8.91
CA ASN A 116 0.49 20.89 7.66
C ASN A 116 0.64 22.36 7.27
N LEU A 117 1.33 22.62 6.17
CA LEU A 117 1.52 23.97 5.61
C LEU A 117 0.52 24.30 4.48
N PHE A 118 -0.35 23.34 4.15
CA PHE A 118 -1.34 23.53 3.09
C PHE A 118 -2.58 24.24 3.62
N ARG A 119 -3.22 25.03 2.76
CA ARG A 119 -4.48 25.72 3.00
C ARG A 119 -5.45 25.46 1.87
N ASP A 120 -6.75 25.49 2.17
CA ASP A 120 -7.81 25.35 1.16
C ASP A 120 -7.59 24.11 0.27
N ARG A 121 -7.32 22.96 0.90
CA ARG A 121 -6.88 21.75 0.19
C ARG A 121 -7.75 20.56 0.50
N LEU A 122 -8.10 19.81 -0.54
CA LEU A 122 -8.74 18.50 -0.43
C LEU A 122 -7.65 17.42 -0.37
N PHE A 123 -7.63 16.64 0.72
CA PHE A 123 -6.85 15.43 0.85
C PHE A 123 -7.74 14.25 0.47
N MET A 124 -7.37 13.51 -0.56
CA MET A 124 -8.05 12.29 -0.98
C MET A 124 -7.18 11.09 -0.62
N VAL A 125 -7.71 10.17 0.17
CA VAL A 125 -7.01 8.99 0.65
C VAL A 125 -7.69 7.76 0.09
N ASP A 126 -7.03 7.10 -0.88
CA ASP A 126 -7.51 5.83 -1.43
C ASP A 126 -7.01 4.65 -0.58
N GLU A 127 -7.68 3.50 -0.68
CA GLU A 127 -7.43 2.31 0.14
C GLU A 127 -7.44 2.60 1.65
N ALA A 128 -8.32 3.51 2.09
CA ALA A 128 -8.43 3.92 3.49
C ALA A 128 -8.80 2.75 4.44
N SER A 129 -9.28 1.62 3.91
CA SER A 129 -9.51 0.38 4.66
C SER A 129 -8.28 -0.15 5.39
N MET A 130 -7.08 0.23 4.95
CA MET A 130 -5.81 -0.20 5.55
C MET A 130 -5.32 0.72 6.69
N ILE A 131 -5.99 1.84 6.96
CA ILE A 131 -5.55 2.82 7.97
C ILE A 131 -6.01 2.35 9.35
N SER A 132 -5.04 2.06 10.22
CA SER A 132 -5.24 1.55 11.57
C SER A 132 -5.48 2.66 12.59
N LEU A 133 -6.32 2.36 13.57
CA LEU A 133 -6.50 3.13 14.80
C LEU A 133 -5.58 2.61 15.91
N SER A 134 -5.26 1.32 15.90
CA SER A 134 -4.37 0.70 16.86
C SER A 134 -2.92 0.71 16.38
N SER A 135 -1.99 0.91 17.28
CA SER A 135 -0.56 0.94 16.97
C SER A 135 0.18 -0.13 17.76
N ASN A 136 0.78 -1.04 17.03
CA ASN A 136 1.84 -1.90 17.57
C ASN A 136 3.25 -1.29 17.39
N ASN A 137 3.36 -0.06 16.90
CA ASN A 137 4.64 0.50 16.50
C ASN A 137 4.79 1.97 16.92
N SER A 138 5.50 2.23 18.01
CA SER A 138 5.77 3.57 18.55
C SER A 138 6.79 4.39 17.73
N THR A 139 7.16 3.95 16.53
CA THR A 139 8.18 4.58 15.68
C THR A 139 7.67 5.86 15.02
N PHE A 140 6.38 5.94 14.70
CA PHE A 140 5.75 7.07 14.00
C PHE A 140 4.76 7.82 14.88
N GLY A 141 4.93 9.13 14.99
CA GLY A 141 3.99 10.07 15.59
C GLY A 141 3.45 9.63 16.94
N SER A 142 2.13 9.58 17.06
CA SER A 142 1.41 9.03 18.21
C SER A 142 1.45 7.50 18.27
N GLY A 143 1.81 6.87 17.14
CA GLY A 143 1.69 5.43 16.91
C GLY A 143 0.34 5.02 16.32
N CYS A 144 -0.63 5.91 16.20
CA CYS A 144 -1.91 5.71 15.56
C CYS A 144 -1.97 6.51 14.25
N LEU A 145 -1.95 5.79 13.11
CA LEU A 145 -1.90 6.44 11.80
C LEU A 145 -3.16 7.28 11.52
N LEU A 146 -4.32 6.83 11.99
CA LEU A 146 -5.57 7.56 11.79
C LEU A 146 -5.62 8.85 12.60
N ASP A 147 -5.21 8.83 13.87
CA ASP A 147 -5.11 10.02 14.73
C ASP A 147 -4.18 11.07 14.10
N ASP A 148 -3.00 10.61 13.69
CA ASP A 148 -1.98 11.48 13.10
C ASP A 148 -2.45 12.08 11.77
N LEU A 149 -3.14 11.30 10.93
CA LEU A 149 -3.70 11.78 9.67
C LEU A 149 -4.79 12.85 9.91
N VAL A 150 -5.73 12.59 10.84
CA VAL A 150 -6.78 13.54 11.20
C VAL A 150 -6.17 14.81 11.78
N GLN A 151 -5.22 14.68 12.71
CA GLN A 151 -4.55 15.83 13.30
C GLN A 151 -3.79 16.64 12.24
N TYR A 152 -3.10 15.97 11.29
CA TYR A 152 -2.37 16.64 10.23
C TYR A 152 -3.31 17.44 9.31
N VAL A 153 -4.39 16.80 8.84
CA VAL A 153 -5.31 17.45 7.87
C VAL A 153 -6.04 18.64 8.48
N TYR A 154 -6.56 18.50 9.70
CA TYR A 154 -7.45 19.50 10.33
C TYR A 154 -6.71 20.47 11.27
N ASN A 155 -5.46 20.76 11.02
CA ASN A 155 -4.67 21.73 11.76
C ASN A 155 -4.96 23.18 11.30
N ASP A 156 -6.19 23.66 11.52
CA ASP A 156 -6.69 25.05 11.36
C ASP A 156 -6.44 25.74 9.99
N ARG A 157 -6.63 25.04 8.86
CA ARG A 157 -6.27 25.60 7.55
C ARG A 157 -7.27 25.36 6.42
N ASN A 158 -8.56 25.20 6.76
CA ASN A 158 -9.62 24.92 5.77
C ASN A 158 -9.25 23.77 4.82
N CYS A 159 -8.74 22.69 5.40
CA CYS A 159 -8.46 21.45 4.68
C CYS A 159 -9.58 20.45 4.91
N ARG A 160 -9.90 19.67 3.89
CA ARG A 160 -10.94 18.64 3.93
C ARG A 160 -10.34 17.29 3.58
N MET A 161 -10.97 16.23 4.03
CA MET A 161 -10.53 14.86 3.75
C MET A 161 -11.64 14.02 3.14
N LEU A 162 -11.31 13.32 2.05
CA LEU A 162 -12.13 12.29 1.42
C LEU A 162 -11.43 10.95 1.60
N LEU A 163 -12.06 10.03 2.34
CA LEU A 163 -11.59 8.67 2.58
C LEU A 163 -12.32 7.73 1.63
N ILE A 164 -11.56 6.97 0.84
CA ILE A 164 -12.08 6.04 -0.17
C ILE A 164 -11.64 4.64 0.20
N GLY A 165 -12.55 3.66 0.23
CA GLY A 165 -12.18 2.29 0.57
C GLY A 165 -13.32 1.29 0.42
N ASP A 166 -13.04 0.06 0.83
CA ASP A 166 -13.95 -1.07 0.75
C ASP A 166 -14.00 -1.79 2.10
N LYS A 167 -15.17 -1.79 2.75
CA LYS A 167 -15.38 -2.46 4.05
C LYS A 167 -15.29 -3.99 3.98
N ALA A 168 -15.45 -4.57 2.81
CA ALA A 168 -15.38 -6.01 2.63
C ALA A 168 -13.93 -6.52 2.53
N GLN A 169 -12.97 -5.64 2.26
CA GLN A 169 -11.55 -5.98 2.29
C GLN A 169 -11.08 -6.26 3.72
N LEU A 170 -9.91 -6.91 3.84
CA LEU A 170 -9.26 -7.15 5.12
C LEU A 170 -9.11 -5.84 5.90
N PRO A 171 -9.57 -5.78 7.15
CA PRO A 171 -9.28 -4.67 8.03
C PRO A 171 -7.78 -4.65 8.42
N PRO A 172 -7.31 -3.58 9.05
CA PRO A 172 -5.96 -3.55 9.62
C PRO A 172 -5.75 -4.68 10.64
N VAL A 173 -4.51 -5.15 10.75
CA VAL A 173 -4.17 -6.27 11.63
C VAL A 173 -4.55 -5.94 13.09
N GLY A 174 -5.36 -6.81 13.69
CA GLY A 174 -5.83 -6.66 15.07
C GLY A 174 -7.11 -5.83 15.21
N GLU A 175 -7.74 -5.44 14.12
CA GLU A 175 -9.01 -4.72 14.11
C GLU A 175 -10.09 -5.56 13.40
N GLU A 176 -11.32 -5.53 13.89
CA GLU A 176 -12.44 -6.29 13.32
C GLU A 176 -13.03 -5.57 12.08
N GLU A 177 -12.95 -4.25 12.05
CA GLU A 177 -13.42 -3.39 10.96
C GLU A 177 -12.42 -2.29 10.66
N SER A 178 -12.51 -1.71 9.48
CA SER A 178 -11.66 -0.58 9.06
C SER A 178 -12.10 0.73 9.73
N PRO A 179 -11.37 1.26 10.72
CA PRO A 179 -11.82 2.42 11.51
C PRO A 179 -11.95 3.69 10.67
N ALA A 180 -11.09 3.88 9.67
CA ALA A 180 -11.15 5.04 8.79
C ALA A 180 -12.42 5.09 7.92
N LEU A 181 -13.12 3.97 7.74
CA LEU A 181 -14.38 3.89 6.99
C LEU A 181 -15.62 3.91 7.88
N ARG A 182 -15.47 4.17 9.18
CA ARG A 182 -16.56 4.22 10.16
C ARG A 182 -16.93 5.67 10.49
N ALA A 183 -18.19 6.00 10.28
CA ALA A 183 -18.70 7.35 10.53
C ALA A 183 -18.69 7.72 12.03
N ASP A 184 -18.96 6.76 12.92
CA ASP A 184 -18.93 6.97 14.37
C ASP A 184 -17.50 7.30 14.86
N VAL A 185 -16.48 6.62 14.31
CA VAL A 185 -15.08 6.92 14.60
C VAL A 185 -14.72 8.33 14.14
N MET A 186 -15.12 8.73 12.92
CA MET A 186 -14.85 10.08 12.44
C MET A 186 -15.59 11.16 13.24
N ARG A 187 -16.84 10.89 13.65
CA ARG A 187 -17.59 11.80 14.53
C ARG A 187 -16.94 11.97 15.90
N ALA A 188 -16.26 10.93 16.42
CA ALA A 188 -15.53 11.02 17.69
C ALA A 188 -14.35 12.00 17.63
N TYR A 189 -13.79 12.29 16.43
CA TYR A 189 -12.83 13.39 16.24
C TYR A 189 -13.47 14.78 16.14
N GLY A 190 -14.77 14.90 16.33
CA GLY A 190 -15.49 16.16 16.17
C GLY A 190 -15.64 16.62 14.73
N LEU A 191 -15.71 15.67 13.78
CA LEU A 191 -15.87 15.94 12.36
C LEU A 191 -17.33 15.80 11.93
N THR A 192 -17.79 16.70 11.06
CA THR A 192 -19.03 16.53 10.32
C THR A 192 -18.81 15.51 9.21
N VAL A 193 -19.56 14.40 9.25
CA VAL A 193 -19.32 13.25 8.38
C VAL A 193 -20.37 13.18 7.28
N TYR A 194 -19.90 13.20 6.05
CA TYR A 194 -20.64 12.87 4.84
C TYR A 194 -20.28 11.42 4.44
N GLU A 195 -21.27 10.61 4.16
CA GLU A 195 -21.01 9.20 3.79
C GLU A 195 -21.85 8.75 2.59
N CYS A 196 -21.24 7.92 1.78
CA CYS A 196 -21.88 7.33 0.60
C CYS A 196 -21.33 5.93 0.36
N ASP A 197 -22.24 5.03 -0.03
CA ASP A 197 -21.93 3.64 -0.38
C ASP A 197 -22.24 3.40 -1.86
N LEU A 198 -21.24 2.89 -2.61
CA LEU A 198 -21.43 2.43 -3.99
C LEU A 198 -21.64 0.92 -3.96
N ASN A 199 -22.82 0.47 -4.30
CA ASN A 199 -23.21 -0.94 -4.29
C ASN A 199 -23.50 -1.49 -5.71
N GLU A 200 -23.83 -0.62 -6.65
CA GLU A 200 -24.09 -1.01 -8.04
C GLU A 200 -22.80 -1.41 -8.74
N VAL A 201 -22.75 -2.67 -9.17
CA VAL A 201 -21.64 -3.20 -9.99
C VAL A 201 -21.87 -2.78 -11.44
N LEU A 202 -20.85 -2.22 -12.09
CA LEU A 202 -20.96 -1.77 -13.48
C LEU A 202 -21.28 -2.93 -14.42
N ARG A 203 -22.15 -2.70 -15.43
CA ARG A 203 -22.62 -3.74 -16.37
C ARG A 203 -21.49 -4.47 -17.10
N GLN A 204 -20.36 -3.81 -17.37
CA GLN A 204 -19.18 -4.41 -17.99
C GLN A 204 -18.51 -5.50 -17.12
N SER A 205 -18.86 -5.57 -15.85
CA SER A 205 -18.34 -6.57 -14.90
C SER A 205 -19.21 -7.83 -14.79
N GLN A 206 -20.36 -7.91 -15.49
CA GLN A 206 -21.28 -9.06 -15.42
C GLN A 206 -20.69 -10.31 -16.07
N ASP A 207 -19.75 -10.15 -17.03
CA ASP A 207 -19.05 -11.25 -17.69
C ASP A 207 -17.78 -11.71 -16.94
N SER A 208 -17.47 -11.08 -15.79
CA SER A 208 -16.30 -11.41 -14.98
C SER A 208 -16.65 -12.42 -13.88
N GLY A 209 -16.00 -13.58 -13.94
CA GLY A 209 -16.08 -14.59 -12.89
C GLY A 209 -15.39 -14.16 -11.59
N ILE A 210 -14.34 -13.33 -11.69
CA ILE A 210 -13.68 -12.72 -10.54
C ILE A 210 -14.68 -11.87 -9.76
N LEU A 211 -15.37 -10.96 -10.42
CA LEU A 211 -16.33 -10.05 -9.77
C LEU A 211 -17.61 -10.76 -9.34
N TYR A 212 -18.08 -11.74 -10.11
CA TYR A 212 -19.21 -12.56 -9.72
C TYR A 212 -18.92 -13.26 -8.37
N ASN A 213 -17.83 -14.01 -8.29
CA ASN A 213 -17.49 -14.73 -7.07
C ASN A 213 -17.14 -13.77 -5.91
N ALA A 214 -16.46 -12.67 -6.16
CA ALA A 214 -16.20 -11.64 -5.14
C ALA A 214 -17.52 -11.08 -4.58
N THR A 215 -18.54 -10.90 -5.42
CA THR A 215 -19.88 -10.43 -4.99
C THR A 215 -20.55 -11.47 -4.09
N VAL A 216 -20.51 -12.76 -4.45
CA VAL A 216 -21.05 -13.86 -3.63
C VAL A 216 -20.33 -13.92 -2.27
N ILE A 217 -18.99 -13.89 -2.27
CA ILE A 217 -18.19 -13.91 -1.04
C ILE A 217 -18.54 -12.71 -0.15
N ARG A 218 -18.69 -11.51 -0.73
CA ARG A 218 -19.10 -10.32 0.02
C ARG A 218 -20.48 -10.44 0.65
N GLN A 219 -21.44 -11.05 -0.04
CA GLN A 219 -22.79 -11.26 0.52
C GLN A 219 -22.72 -12.09 1.81
N MET A 220 -21.80 -13.05 1.89
CA MET A 220 -21.56 -13.82 3.13
C MET A 220 -21.06 -12.92 4.27
N ILE A 221 -20.24 -11.92 3.98
CA ILE A 221 -19.79 -10.92 4.97
C ILE A 221 -20.99 -10.09 5.46
N THR A 222 -21.78 -9.57 4.53
CA THR A 222 -22.86 -8.62 4.83
C THR A 222 -24.00 -9.27 5.63
N HIS A 223 -24.32 -10.53 5.37
CA HIS A 223 -25.43 -11.24 6.01
C HIS A 223 -25.01 -12.09 7.22
N ASN A 224 -23.70 -12.11 7.53
CA ASN A 224 -23.14 -12.96 8.60
C ASN A 224 -23.54 -14.46 8.49
N GLU A 225 -23.67 -14.93 7.25
CA GLU A 225 -24.18 -16.29 6.92
C GLU A 225 -23.06 -17.28 6.62
N ALA A 226 -21.85 -17.03 7.04
CA ALA A 226 -20.69 -17.86 6.76
C ALA A 226 -20.69 -19.14 7.64
N THR A 227 -21.55 -20.09 7.31
CA THR A 227 -21.59 -21.44 7.94
C THR A 227 -20.83 -22.49 7.15
N GLN A 228 -20.51 -22.21 5.88
CA GLN A 228 -19.77 -23.08 4.96
C GLN A 228 -18.81 -22.29 4.10
N LEU A 229 -17.74 -22.93 3.64
CA LEU A 229 -16.84 -22.33 2.67
C LEU A 229 -17.57 -21.99 1.36
N PRO A 230 -17.30 -20.82 0.77
CA PRO A 230 -17.97 -20.43 -0.47
C PRO A 230 -17.64 -21.40 -1.60
N LYS A 231 -18.63 -21.69 -2.42
CA LYS A 231 -18.43 -22.40 -3.69
C LYS A 231 -18.12 -21.41 -4.78
N ILE A 232 -17.09 -21.67 -5.55
CA ILE A 232 -16.60 -20.82 -6.62
C ILE A 232 -17.12 -21.32 -7.95
N ARG A 233 -17.73 -20.44 -8.71
CA ARG A 233 -18.24 -20.72 -10.04
C ARG A 233 -17.20 -20.34 -11.10
N PHE A 234 -16.84 -21.31 -11.93
CA PHE A 234 -15.90 -21.17 -13.05
C PHE A 234 -16.60 -21.17 -14.40
N ASN A 235 -17.68 -21.97 -14.51
CA ASN A 235 -18.36 -22.16 -15.78
C ASN A 235 -18.96 -20.88 -16.32
N GLY A 236 -18.61 -20.56 -17.58
CA GLY A 236 -19.09 -19.38 -18.28
C GLY A 236 -18.24 -18.13 -18.14
N PHE A 237 -17.08 -18.22 -17.46
CA PHE A 237 -16.15 -17.11 -17.28
C PHE A 237 -14.77 -17.44 -17.85
N ALA A 238 -14.16 -16.46 -18.51
CA ALA A 238 -12.84 -16.60 -19.12
C ALA A 238 -11.69 -16.11 -18.22
N ASP A 239 -12.02 -15.34 -17.18
CA ASP A 239 -11.07 -14.64 -16.31
C ASP A 239 -10.76 -15.37 -14.98
N ILE A 240 -11.27 -16.60 -14.82
CA ILE A 240 -11.04 -17.40 -13.61
C ILE A 240 -10.88 -18.88 -13.95
N SER A 241 -9.88 -19.54 -13.39
CA SER A 241 -9.60 -20.97 -13.62
C SER A 241 -8.96 -21.64 -12.42
N VAL A 242 -9.02 -22.97 -12.38
CA VAL A 242 -8.28 -23.79 -11.39
C VAL A 242 -6.97 -24.25 -12.02
N VAL A 243 -5.90 -24.16 -11.25
CA VAL A 243 -4.59 -24.67 -11.62
C VAL A 243 -4.20 -25.78 -10.64
N PRO A 244 -4.11 -27.05 -11.10
CA PRO A 244 -3.54 -28.13 -10.31
C PRO A 244 -2.08 -27.83 -9.93
N GLY A 245 -1.63 -28.36 -8.81
CA GLY A 245 -0.28 -28.06 -8.29
C GLY A 245 0.85 -28.56 -9.20
N ASP A 246 0.61 -29.62 -9.94
CA ASP A 246 1.54 -30.19 -10.93
C ASP A 246 1.63 -29.34 -12.21
N GLU A 247 0.60 -28.56 -12.53
CA GLU A 247 0.59 -27.63 -13.68
C GLU A 247 1.03 -26.20 -13.32
N LEU A 248 1.22 -25.91 -12.03
CA LEU A 248 1.50 -24.53 -11.55
C LEU A 248 2.78 -23.94 -12.16
N ILE A 249 3.84 -24.74 -12.28
CA ILE A 249 5.13 -24.27 -12.82
C ILE A 249 4.96 -23.85 -14.27
N GLU A 250 4.27 -24.65 -15.08
CA GLU A 250 4.00 -24.38 -16.49
C GLU A 250 3.08 -23.17 -16.66
N SER A 251 2.06 -23.06 -15.81
CA SER A 251 1.14 -21.93 -15.82
C SER A 251 1.86 -20.61 -15.49
N LEU A 252 2.72 -20.58 -14.47
CA LEU A 252 3.53 -19.41 -14.13
C LEU A 252 4.54 -19.07 -15.24
N ALA A 253 5.18 -20.10 -15.84
CA ALA A 253 6.09 -19.93 -16.97
C ALA A 253 5.38 -19.32 -18.20
N SER A 254 4.08 -19.55 -18.36
CA SER A 254 3.26 -18.93 -19.40
C SER A 254 2.86 -17.48 -19.05
N SER A 255 2.50 -17.21 -17.80
CA SER A 255 2.08 -15.87 -17.38
C SER A 255 3.21 -14.83 -17.45
N TYR A 256 4.45 -15.22 -17.12
CA TYR A 256 5.56 -14.27 -17.09
C TYR A 256 5.90 -13.64 -18.47
N PRO A 257 5.96 -14.35 -19.58
CA PRO A 257 6.13 -13.73 -20.90
C PRO A 257 4.87 -13.02 -21.40
N GLU A 258 3.66 -13.42 -20.95
CA GLU A 258 2.38 -12.85 -21.40
C GLU A 258 2.12 -11.46 -20.80
N VAL A 259 2.16 -11.34 -19.48
CA VAL A 259 1.84 -10.08 -18.77
C VAL A 259 3.04 -9.47 -18.05
N GLY A 260 4.12 -10.21 -17.91
CA GLY A 260 5.32 -9.80 -17.17
C GLY A 260 5.34 -10.29 -15.72
N MET A 261 6.56 -10.39 -15.16
CA MET A 261 6.74 -10.77 -13.76
C MET A 261 6.15 -9.73 -12.79
N ASP A 262 6.17 -8.45 -13.16
CA ASP A 262 5.65 -7.36 -12.34
C ASP A 262 4.12 -7.38 -12.23
N GLU A 263 3.45 -7.97 -13.22
CA GLU A 263 1.99 -8.09 -13.30
C GLU A 263 1.49 -9.51 -13.00
N THR A 264 2.38 -10.40 -12.54
CA THR A 264 2.03 -11.75 -12.06
C THR A 264 2.34 -11.88 -10.58
N MET A 265 1.37 -12.31 -9.76
CA MET A 265 1.55 -12.42 -8.31
C MET A 265 0.94 -13.70 -7.75
N VAL A 266 1.68 -14.37 -6.85
CA VAL A 266 1.13 -15.48 -6.05
C VAL A 266 0.71 -14.93 -4.68
N ILE A 267 -0.56 -15.14 -4.30
CA ILE A 267 -1.11 -14.68 -3.03
C ILE A 267 -1.37 -15.88 -2.12
N THR A 268 -0.87 -15.81 -0.88
CA THR A 268 -0.95 -16.89 0.10
C THR A 268 -1.48 -16.41 1.44
N ARG A 269 -1.82 -17.37 2.34
CA ARG A 269 -2.29 -17.05 3.70
C ARG A 269 -1.18 -16.82 4.72
N SER A 270 0.05 -17.27 4.47
CA SER A 270 1.13 -17.17 5.45
C SER A 270 2.49 -16.88 4.82
N ASN A 271 3.38 -16.25 5.58
CA ASN A 271 4.75 -16.00 5.16
C ASN A 271 5.50 -17.31 4.85
N LYS A 272 5.22 -18.39 5.59
CA LYS A 272 5.80 -19.72 5.33
C LYS A 272 5.45 -20.21 3.94
N ARG A 273 4.17 -20.15 3.56
CA ARG A 273 3.70 -20.52 2.21
C ARG A 273 4.32 -19.63 1.15
N ALA A 274 4.32 -18.31 1.37
CA ALA A 274 4.94 -17.37 0.44
C ALA A 274 6.42 -17.68 0.21
N ASN A 275 7.18 -18.02 1.25
CA ASN A 275 8.58 -18.40 1.11
C ASN A 275 8.76 -19.68 0.28
N ILE A 276 7.90 -20.70 0.48
CA ILE A 276 7.93 -21.94 -0.31
C ILE A 276 7.69 -21.63 -1.79
N PHE A 277 6.66 -20.83 -2.10
CA PHE A 277 6.40 -20.41 -3.49
C PHE A 277 7.54 -19.59 -4.08
N ASN A 278 8.07 -18.63 -3.33
CA ASN A 278 9.20 -17.82 -3.77
C ASN A 278 10.43 -18.67 -4.15
N GLN A 279 10.78 -19.67 -3.33
CA GLN A 279 11.88 -20.58 -3.64
C GLN A 279 11.55 -21.49 -4.83
N GLY A 280 10.33 -22.04 -4.87
CA GLY A 280 9.88 -22.88 -5.98
C GLY A 280 9.89 -22.13 -7.31
N ILE A 281 9.39 -20.90 -7.34
CA ILE A 281 9.40 -20.05 -8.55
C ILE A 281 10.84 -19.79 -9.01
N ARG A 282 11.72 -19.37 -8.08
CA ARG A 282 13.12 -19.11 -8.44
C ARG A 282 13.82 -20.34 -9.02
N ASN A 283 13.67 -21.48 -8.37
CA ASN A 283 14.38 -22.69 -8.77
C ASN A 283 13.77 -23.34 -10.00
N MET A 284 12.44 -23.51 -10.04
CA MET A 284 11.76 -24.34 -11.04
C MET A 284 11.29 -23.53 -12.26
N VAL A 285 10.83 -22.29 -12.07
CA VAL A 285 10.33 -21.45 -13.17
C VAL A 285 11.45 -20.60 -13.77
N LEU A 286 12.30 -20.00 -12.92
CA LEU A 286 13.33 -19.05 -13.36
C LEU A 286 14.73 -19.65 -13.46
N GLY A 287 14.93 -20.89 -13.00
CA GLY A 287 16.23 -21.59 -13.04
C GLY A 287 17.33 -20.87 -12.23
N ARG A 288 16.98 -20.21 -11.11
CA ARG A 288 17.89 -19.42 -10.28
C ARG A 288 18.28 -20.20 -9.03
N GLU A 289 19.52 -20.65 -8.96
CA GLU A 289 20.05 -21.45 -7.84
C GLU A 289 20.81 -20.59 -6.82
N GLU A 290 21.42 -19.48 -7.26
CA GLU A 290 22.16 -18.57 -6.38
C GLU A 290 21.23 -17.91 -5.36
N GLU A 291 21.78 -17.46 -4.24
CA GLU A 291 21.01 -16.87 -3.15
C GLU A 291 20.27 -15.60 -3.55
N LEU A 292 20.91 -14.74 -4.35
CA LEU A 292 20.34 -13.54 -4.94
C LEU A 292 20.97 -13.31 -6.31
N THR A 293 20.15 -13.07 -7.34
CA THR A 293 20.57 -12.93 -8.73
C THR A 293 20.02 -11.67 -9.37
N THR A 294 20.68 -11.18 -10.40
CA THR A 294 20.14 -10.13 -11.29
C THR A 294 18.78 -10.54 -11.85
N GLY A 295 17.84 -9.64 -11.84
CA GLY A 295 16.46 -9.86 -12.25
C GLY A 295 15.55 -10.42 -11.14
N ASP A 296 16.07 -10.75 -9.95
CA ASP A 296 15.21 -11.15 -8.82
C ASP A 296 14.26 -10.02 -8.43
N MET A 297 13.01 -10.41 -8.15
CA MET A 297 12.02 -9.52 -7.55
C MET A 297 12.09 -9.59 -6.04
N LEU A 298 12.23 -8.45 -5.43
CA LEU A 298 12.27 -8.27 -3.98
C LEU A 298 11.11 -7.42 -3.49
N MET A 299 10.74 -7.64 -2.25
CA MET A 299 9.85 -6.78 -1.48
C MET A 299 10.56 -6.31 -0.23
N VAL A 300 10.53 -5.03 0.04
CA VAL A 300 11.04 -4.42 1.26
C VAL A 300 10.15 -4.82 2.43
N VAL A 301 10.75 -5.26 3.53
CA VAL A 301 10.00 -5.73 4.71
C VAL A 301 10.20 -4.87 5.95
N LYS A 302 11.07 -3.86 5.87
CA LYS A 302 11.26 -2.84 6.91
C LYS A 302 11.50 -1.49 6.24
N ASN A 303 10.88 -0.44 6.76
CA ASN A 303 11.11 0.92 6.29
C ASN A 303 12.60 1.29 6.39
N LYS A 304 13.15 1.89 5.34
CA LYS A 304 14.51 2.43 5.32
C LYS A 304 14.47 3.93 5.08
N TYR A 305 15.22 4.65 5.89
CA TYR A 305 15.40 6.10 5.77
C TYR A 305 16.83 6.38 5.33
N LYS A 306 17.01 7.21 4.31
CA LYS A 306 18.34 7.69 3.90
C LYS A 306 18.72 8.88 4.78
N ALA A 307 19.90 8.83 5.39
CA ALA A 307 20.50 10.03 5.94
C ALA A 307 20.79 11.01 4.78
N PRO A 308 20.48 12.33 4.89
CA PRO A 308 20.84 13.29 3.88
C PRO A 308 22.36 13.31 3.71
N HIS A 309 22.82 13.15 2.47
CA HIS A 309 24.25 13.05 2.13
C HIS A 309 25.04 14.34 2.35
N ASN A 310 24.37 15.51 2.54
CA ASN A 310 25.03 16.80 2.77
C ASN A 310 24.27 17.64 3.82
N PRO A 311 24.99 18.32 4.74
CA PRO A 311 24.38 19.32 5.64
C PRO A 311 23.71 20.49 4.91
N SER A 312 24.10 20.77 3.66
CA SER A 312 23.47 21.78 2.80
C SER A 312 22.08 21.36 2.29
N GLU A 313 21.82 20.05 2.13
CA GLU A 313 20.49 19.55 1.77
C GLU A 313 19.52 19.60 2.96
N GLN A 314 20.02 19.53 4.20
CA GLN A 314 19.21 19.82 5.39
C GLN A 314 18.75 21.28 5.43
N GLY A 315 19.55 22.20 4.91
CA GLY A 315 19.20 23.62 4.70
C GLY A 315 18.13 23.77 3.63
N GLU A 316 18.21 23.07 2.51
CA GLU A 316 17.25 23.19 1.41
C GLU A 316 15.91 22.52 1.73
N VAL A 317 15.86 21.44 2.51
CA VAL A 317 14.62 20.87 3.01
C VAL A 317 14.02 21.73 4.13
N GLN A 318 14.84 22.39 4.97
CA GLN A 318 14.38 23.34 5.98
C GLN A 318 14.17 24.77 5.42
N THR A 319 15.00 25.23 4.48
CA THR A 319 14.83 26.55 3.83
C THR A 319 13.80 26.51 2.70
N ALA A 320 13.53 25.36 2.08
CA ALA A 320 12.33 25.21 1.25
C ALA A 320 11.03 25.45 2.07
N VAL A 321 11.11 25.49 3.39
CA VAL A 321 10.02 25.86 4.30
C VAL A 321 10.10 27.33 4.75
N GLY A 322 11.27 27.98 4.71
CA GLY A 322 11.51 29.26 5.40
C GLY A 322 11.79 30.51 4.55
N GLU A 323 12.35 30.36 3.34
CA GLU A 323 12.79 31.52 2.56
C GLU A 323 12.38 31.40 1.08
N MET A 324 11.14 31.70 0.78
CA MET A 324 10.73 32.23 -0.51
C MET A 324 9.90 33.48 -0.29
N THR A 325 10.58 34.59 -0.24
CA THR A 325 10.03 35.92 -0.53
C THR A 325 9.30 35.88 -1.88
N GLY A 326 7.96 35.91 -1.86
CA GLY A 326 7.16 36.35 -2.99
C GLY A 326 6.70 35.32 -4.02
N LYS A 327 6.87 34.02 -3.82
CA LYS A 327 6.23 33.00 -4.69
C LYS A 327 5.28 32.13 -3.86
N ASP A 328 4.04 32.07 -4.34
CA ASP A 328 2.94 31.28 -3.79
C ASP A 328 3.40 29.85 -3.45
N PRO A 329 3.27 29.35 -2.20
CA PRO A 329 3.59 27.96 -1.82
C PRO A 329 2.83 26.91 -2.62
N SER A 330 1.83 27.32 -3.43
CA SER A 330 0.97 26.46 -4.25
C SER A 330 1.69 25.75 -5.40
N HIS A 331 2.88 26.19 -5.78
CA HIS A 331 3.69 25.60 -6.87
C HIS A 331 4.77 24.63 -6.39
N ARG A 332 4.69 24.13 -5.15
CA ARG A 332 5.48 22.94 -4.79
C ARG A 332 4.97 21.77 -5.62
N ASN A 333 5.71 21.48 -6.69
CA ASN A 333 5.47 20.28 -7.47
C ASN A 333 5.48 19.08 -6.54
N ILE A 334 4.34 18.39 -6.43
CA ILE A 334 4.22 17.08 -5.76
C ILE A 334 5.19 16.07 -6.41
N SER A 335 5.69 16.34 -7.61
CA SER A 335 6.79 15.60 -8.24
C SER A 335 8.05 15.52 -7.38
N SER A 336 8.29 16.44 -6.44
CA SER A 336 9.34 16.30 -5.43
C SER A 336 9.04 15.25 -4.37
N PHE A 337 7.79 14.78 -4.27
CA PHE A 337 7.38 13.66 -3.43
C PHE A 337 7.41 12.31 -4.16
N GLY A 338 7.56 12.30 -5.48
CA GLY A 338 7.40 11.11 -6.33
C GLY A 338 8.61 10.19 -6.46
N GLY A 339 9.82 10.61 -6.11
CA GLY A 339 11.04 9.78 -6.26
C GLY A 339 11.57 9.25 -4.93
N ILE A 340 12.37 8.16 -4.97
CA ILE A 340 13.20 7.67 -3.86
C ILE A 340 14.17 8.77 -3.38
N ALA A 341 14.42 9.78 -4.22
CA ALA A 341 15.17 11.00 -3.89
C ALA A 341 14.70 11.72 -2.61
N GLY A 342 13.50 11.44 -2.09
CA GLY A 342 13.02 11.91 -0.78
C GLY A 342 13.56 11.13 0.43
N GLY A 343 14.48 10.18 0.24
CA GLY A 343 15.18 9.53 1.34
C GLY A 343 14.42 8.43 2.09
N PHE A 344 13.28 7.95 1.58
CA PHE A 344 12.46 6.95 2.26
C PHE A 344 12.06 5.81 1.32
N ILE A 345 12.30 4.57 1.76
CA ILE A 345 11.80 3.34 1.12
C ILE A 345 10.85 2.67 2.12
N ALA A 346 9.62 2.43 1.70
CA ALA A 346 8.57 1.91 2.56
C ALA A 346 8.59 0.37 2.64
N ASN A 347 8.11 -0.16 3.78
CA ASN A 347 7.72 -1.56 3.87
C ASN A 347 6.60 -1.83 2.84
N GLY A 348 6.76 -2.90 2.05
CA GLY A 348 5.86 -3.26 0.96
C GLY A 348 6.31 -2.74 -0.43
N ASP A 349 7.30 -1.84 -0.50
CA ASP A 349 7.86 -1.42 -1.78
C ASP A 349 8.50 -2.59 -2.50
N ARG A 350 8.31 -2.65 -3.82
CA ARG A 350 8.91 -3.68 -4.68
C ARG A 350 10.16 -3.17 -5.36
N ALA A 351 11.12 -4.05 -5.53
CA ALA A 351 12.36 -3.75 -6.21
C ALA A 351 12.80 -4.91 -7.11
N THR A 352 13.44 -4.57 -8.22
CA THR A 352 14.09 -5.56 -9.09
C THR A 352 15.61 -5.42 -8.95
N VAL A 353 16.29 -6.53 -8.76
CA VAL A 353 17.75 -6.58 -8.67
C VAL A 353 18.37 -6.34 -10.05
N ARG A 354 19.12 -5.26 -10.20
CA ARG A 354 19.88 -4.95 -11.42
C ARG A 354 21.28 -5.50 -11.39
N ARG A 355 21.89 -5.52 -10.19
CA ARG A 355 23.25 -6.04 -10.00
C ARG A 355 23.43 -6.52 -8.56
N VAL A 356 24.23 -7.57 -8.40
CA VAL A 356 24.69 -8.08 -7.10
C VAL A 356 26.22 -8.07 -7.09
N ARG A 357 26.80 -7.60 -5.98
CA ARG A 357 28.26 -7.53 -5.76
C ARG A 357 28.59 -7.83 -4.31
N ASN A 358 29.85 -8.22 -4.08
CA ASN A 358 30.46 -8.24 -2.76
C ASN A 358 29.61 -8.93 -1.66
N VAL A 359 29.18 -10.16 -1.91
CA VAL A 359 28.54 -10.98 -0.88
C VAL A 359 29.56 -11.25 0.24
N ARG A 360 29.20 -10.93 1.47
CA ARG A 360 30.08 -11.03 2.65
C ARG A 360 29.34 -11.32 3.92
N GLU A 361 30.04 -11.90 4.89
CA GLU A 361 29.51 -12.14 6.23
C GLU A 361 30.20 -11.18 7.22
N LEU A 362 29.41 -10.36 7.92
CA LEU A 362 29.83 -9.42 8.95
C LEU A 362 28.79 -9.40 10.08
N TYR A 363 29.22 -9.18 11.31
CA TYR A 363 28.33 -9.07 12.47
C TYR A 363 27.43 -10.30 12.71
N GLY A 364 27.76 -11.45 12.09
CA GLY A 364 26.96 -12.66 12.14
C GLY A 364 25.76 -12.66 11.19
N PHE A 365 25.76 -11.75 10.21
CA PHE A 365 24.77 -11.67 9.11
C PHE A 365 25.48 -11.63 7.78
N ARG A 366 24.76 -12.03 6.73
CA ARG A 366 25.24 -11.96 5.36
C ARG A 366 24.67 -10.76 4.65
N PHE A 367 25.53 -10.04 3.97
CA PHE A 367 25.21 -8.82 3.23
C PHE A 367 25.63 -8.93 1.79
N ALA A 368 24.95 -8.19 0.92
CA ALA A 368 25.36 -7.98 -0.47
C ALA A 368 25.19 -6.51 -0.85
N ASP A 369 26.12 -6.02 -1.68
CA ASP A 369 25.95 -4.74 -2.36
C ASP A 369 25.07 -4.97 -3.59
N VAL A 370 23.98 -4.24 -3.71
CA VAL A 370 23.03 -4.41 -4.81
C VAL A 370 22.69 -3.07 -5.44
N THR A 371 22.43 -3.10 -6.75
CA THR A 371 21.71 -2.03 -7.44
C THR A 371 20.27 -2.50 -7.58
N LEU A 372 19.32 -1.78 -7.00
CA LEU A 372 17.89 -2.06 -7.04
C LEU A 372 17.17 -1.03 -7.90
N SER A 373 16.25 -1.48 -8.75
CA SER A 373 15.32 -0.65 -9.51
C SER A 373 13.93 -0.76 -8.88
N PHE A 374 13.29 0.36 -8.62
CA PHE A 374 11.99 0.43 -7.95
C PHE A 374 10.88 0.77 -8.97
N PRO A 375 10.08 -0.22 -9.42
CA PRO A 375 9.07 -0.02 -10.45
C PRO A 375 7.98 0.99 -10.05
N ASP A 376 7.65 1.06 -8.77
CA ASP A 376 6.62 1.96 -8.25
C ASP A 376 7.10 3.43 -8.12
N TYR A 377 8.40 3.69 -8.39
CA TYR A 377 9.03 5.01 -8.38
C TYR A 377 9.77 5.28 -9.70
N ASP A 378 9.07 5.15 -10.82
CA ASP A 378 9.57 5.41 -12.18
C ASP A 378 10.87 4.66 -12.54
N ASN A 379 11.01 3.43 -12.02
CA ASN A 379 12.20 2.59 -12.17
C ASN A 379 13.50 3.26 -11.69
N THR A 380 13.42 4.15 -10.71
CA THR A 380 14.60 4.76 -10.10
C THR A 380 15.54 3.68 -9.58
N GLU A 381 16.81 3.77 -9.93
CA GLU A 381 17.86 2.84 -9.51
C GLU A 381 18.65 3.40 -8.32
N GLU A 382 18.94 2.53 -7.36
CA GLU A 382 19.65 2.87 -6.14
C GLU A 382 20.66 1.78 -5.77
N ASP A 383 21.88 2.21 -5.46
CA ASP A 383 22.91 1.33 -4.88
C ASP A 383 22.74 1.27 -3.36
N MET A 384 22.71 0.05 -2.81
CA MET A 384 22.54 -0.15 -1.36
C MET A 384 23.03 -1.51 -0.88
N VAL A 385 23.18 -1.64 0.42
CA VAL A 385 23.45 -2.90 1.09
C VAL A 385 22.12 -3.56 1.48
N VAL A 386 22.00 -4.86 1.24
CA VAL A 386 20.86 -5.69 1.68
C VAL A 386 21.32 -6.77 2.63
N ILE A 387 20.44 -7.19 3.56
CA ILE A 387 20.65 -8.35 4.44
C ILE A 387 20.05 -9.58 3.75
N LEU A 388 20.86 -10.58 3.46
CA LEU A 388 20.45 -11.81 2.79
C LEU A 388 19.71 -12.78 3.72
N ASP A 389 19.97 -12.72 5.02
CA ASP A 389 19.34 -13.60 6.01
C ASP A 389 17.82 -13.44 6.06
N THR A 390 17.29 -12.26 5.73
CA THR A 390 15.83 -12.03 5.68
C THR A 390 15.14 -12.73 4.52
N LEU A 391 15.86 -13.12 3.46
CA LEU A 391 15.27 -13.76 2.27
C LEU A 391 14.61 -15.11 2.56
N LYS A 392 15.14 -15.86 3.53
CA LYS A 392 14.72 -17.25 3.82
C LYS A 392 13.98 -17.41 5.15
N THR A 393 13.94 -16.40 6.02
CA THR A 393 13.29 -16.49 7.32
C THR A 393 11.76 -16.58 7.20
N GLU A 394 11.10 -17.29 8.11
CA GLU A 394 9.64 -17.29 8.21
C GLU A 394 9.11 -16.00 8.87
N ALA A 395 9.94 -15.34 9.68
CA ALA A 395 9.61 -14.05 10.28
C ALA A 395 9.41 -12.97 9.21
N PRO A 396 8.55 -11.97 9.45
CA PRO A 396 8.31 -10.88 8.50
C PRO A 396 9.56 -10.09 8.14
N ALA A 397 10.45 -9.87 9.12
CA ALA A 397 11.74 -9.17 9.02
C ALA A 397 12.70 -9.77 10.05
N LEU A 398 13.87 -9.18 10.28
CA LEU A 398 14.73 -9.55 11.42
C LEU A 398 13.94 -9.43 12.74
N THR A 399 14.11 -10.41 13.62
CA THR A 399 13.52 -10.36 14.97
C THR A 399 14.11 -9.22 15.78
N HIS A 400 13.44 -8.86 16.89
CA HIS A 400 13.98 -7.84 17.80
C HIS A 400 15.38 -8.21 18.31
N GLU A 401 15.59 -9.47 18.69
CA GLU A 401 16.88 -9.99 19.15
C GLU A 401 17.96 -9.88 18.07
N GLN A 402 17.63 -10.22 16.82
CA GLN A 402 18.56 -10.09 15.69
C GLN A 402 18.90 -8.62 15.39
N ASN A 403 17.92 -7.72 15.43
CA ASN A 403 18.16 -6.28 15.27
C ASN A 403 19.05 -5.74 16.41
N GLU A 404 18.82 -6.18 17.65
CA GLU A 404 19.64 -5.79 18.79
C GLU A 404 21.07 -6.34 18.69
N GLN A 405 21.23 -7.59 18.28
CA GLN A 405 22.54 -8.19 18.01
C GLN A 405 23.30 -7.39 16.95
N LEU A 406 22.66 -7.03 15.84
CA LEU A 406 23.28 -6.21 14.81
C LEU A 406 23.70 -4.84 15.35
N PHE A 407 22.80 -4.19 16.12
CA PHE A 407 23.08 -2.91 16.77
C PHE A 407 24.31 -2.97 17.65
N GLN A 408 24.39 -3.97 18.55
CA GLN A 408 25.52 -4.10 19.49
C GLN A 408 26.83 -4.32 18.75
N ARG A 409 26.85 -5.21 17.76
CA ARG A 409 28.06 -5.55 17.02
C ARG A 409 28.56 -4.40 16.14
N VAL A 410 27.69 -3.66 15.49
CA VAL A 410 28.10 -2.46 14.74
C VAL A 410 28.55 -1.34 15.68
N MET A 411 27.94 -1.23 16.89
CA MET A 411 28.38 -0.25 17.90
C MET A 411 29.76 -0.55 18.45
N GLU A 412 30.22 -1.81 18.45
CA GLU A 412 31.58 -2.19 18.85
C GLU A 412 32.64 -1.54 17.94
N ASP A 413 32.39 -1.41 16.65
CA ASP A 413 33.31 -0.76 15.71
C ASP A 413 33.46 0.75 15.96
N TYR A 414 32.52 1.35 16.67
CA TYR A 414 32.55 2.78 17.05
C TYR A 414 32.95 2.99 18.53
N ALA A 415 33.45 1.96 19.21
CA ALA A 415 33.79 2.04 20.63
C ALA A 415 34.85 3.12 20.95
N ASP A 416 35.75 3.41 20.02
CA ASP A 416 36.82 4.40 20.15
C ASP A 416 36.31 5.85 20.15
N ILE A 417 35.04 6.09 19.76
CA ILE A 417 34.45 7.42 19.79
C ILE A 417 33.93 7.72 21.20
N PRO A 418 34.49 8.74 21.93
CA PRO A 418 34.18 8.96 23.32
C PRO A 418 32.73 9.31 23.60
N LEU A 419 32.13 10.16 22.73
CA LEU A 419 30.77 10.68 22.93
C LEU A 419 29.71 9.75 22.36
N LYS A 420 28.76 9.33 23.18
CA LYS A 420 27.64 8.49 22.74
C LYS A 420 26.85 9.11 21.59
N ALA A 421 26.69 10.44 21.60
CA ALA A 421 25.98 11.13 20.51
C ALA A 421 26.69 10.98 19.16
N ASP A 422 28.01 11.05 19.14
CA ASP A 422 28.80 10.91 17.90
C ASP A 422 28.81 9.46 17.41
N ARG A 423 28.84 8.47 18.32
CA ARG A 423 28.65 7.05 17.97
C ARG A 423 27.30 6.81 17.32
N MET A 424 26.25 7.37 17.89
CA MET A 424 24.89 7.26 17.33
C MET A 424 24.77 7.93 15.96
N LYS A 425 25.50 9.05 15.75
CA LYS A 425 25.56 9.70 14.45
C LYS A 425 26.24 8.80 13.41
N LYS A 426 27.36 8.17 13.77
CA LYS A 426 28.06 7.21 12.90
C LYS A 426 27.23 5.99 12.56
N LEU A 427 26.54 5.42 13.56
CA LEU A 427 25.63 4.30 13.36
C LEU A 427 24.50 4.63 12.37
N ARG A 428 23.98 5.87 12.41
CA ARG A 428 22.97 6.35 11.49
C ARG A 428 23.44 6.40 10.04
N GLU A 429 24.74 6.63 9.84
CA GLU A 429 25.39 6.68 8.54
C GLU A 429 25.93 5.31 8.10
N ASP A 430 25.90 4.29 8.99
CA ASP A 430 26.45 2.98 8.73
C ASP A 430 25.61 2.16 7.76
N ASP A 431 26.22 1.68 6.69
CA ASP A 431 25.53 0.97 5.61
C ASP A 431 25.02 -0.41 6.04
N TYR A 432 25.72 -1.09 6.96
CA TYR A 432 25.33 -2.44 7.44
C TYR A 432 24.21 -2.38 8.46
N TYR A 433 24.29 -1.43 9.39
CA TYR A 433 23.18 -1.19 10.32
C TYR A 433 21.90 -0.79 9.61
N ASN A 434 22.03 0.02 8.56
CA ASN A 434 20.95 0.48 7.72
C ASN A 434 20.71 -0.39 6.48
N ALA A 435 21.27 -1.61 6.44
CA ALA A 435 21.06 -2.51 5.33
C ALA A 435 19.57 -2.81 5.11
N LEU A 436 19.15 -2.80 3.86
CA LEU A 436 17.74 -3.02 3.51
C LEU A 436 17.34 -4.45 3.83
N GLN A 437 16.24 -4.61 4.56
CA GLN A 437 15.65 -5.91 4.85
C GLN A 437 14.63 -6.24 3.76
N VAL A 438 14.85 -7.37 3.07
CA VAL A 438 14.10 -7.74 1.88
C VAL A 438 13.66 -9.21 1.90
N LYS A 439 12.59 -9.52 1.20
CA LYS A 439 12.16 -10.87 0.85
C LYS A 439 11.97 -10.98 -0.66
N PHE A 440 11.91 -12.20 -1.19
CA PHE A 440 11.48 -12.38 -2.57
C PHE A 440 10.02 -11.95 -2.73
N GLY A 441 9.72 -11.35 -3.88
CA GLY A 441 8.45 -10.68 -4.16
C GLY A 441 7.57 -11.37 -5.20
N TYR A 442 7.82 -12.65 -5.54
CA TYR A 442 6.99 -13.42 -6.47
C TYR A 442 5.71 -13.95 -5.80
N ALA A 443 5.80 -14.25 -4.51
CA ALA A 443 4.69 -14.69 -3.69
C ALA A 443 4.65 -13.90 -2.39
N ILE A 444 3.46 -13.43 -2.02
CA ILE A 444 3.24 -12.58 -0.85
C ILE A 444 2.00 -13.00 -0.07
N THR A 445 1.86 -12.54 1.16
CA THR A 445 0.61 -12.72 1.91
C THR A 445 -0.45 -11.73 1.42
N CYS A 446 -1.73 -12.09 1.56
CA CYS A 446 -2.84 -11.23 1.17
C CYS A 446 -2.80 -9.86 1.86
N HIS A 447 -2.38 -9.77 3.12
CA HIS A 447 -2.20 -8.49 3.81
C HIS A 447 -1.19 -7.57 3.09
N LYS A 448 -0.11 -8.16 2.56
CA LYS A 448 0.89 -7.41 1.77
C LYS A 448 0.42 -7.11 0.34
N ALA A 449 -0.59 -7.84 -0.14
CA ALA A 449 -1.21 -7.60 -1.44
C ALA A 449 -2.27 -6.49 -1.40
N GLN A 450 -2.68 -6.04 -0.21
CA GLN A 450 -3.64 -4.94 -0.09
C GLN A 450 -3.14 -3.67 -0.78
N GLY A 451 -4.03 -2.97 -1.46
CA GLY A 451 -3.70 -1.79 -2.26
C GLY A 451 -2.95 -2.08 -3.57
N GLY A 452 -2.55 -3.34 -3.82
CA GLY A 452 -1.98 -3.79 -5.08
C GLY A 452 -3.02 -4.43 -6.00
N GLN A 453 -2.74 -4.40 -7.31
CA GLN A 453 -3.48 -5.11 -8.34
C GLN A 453 -2.50 -5.66 -9.36
N TRP A 454 -2.81 -6.82 -9.94
CA TRP A 454 -1.99 -7.51 -10.92
C TRP A 454 -2.85 -8.11 -12.02
N ALA A 455 -2.33 -8.17 -13.23
CA ALA A 455 -3.01 -8.80 -14.36
C ALA A 455 -3.31 -10.27 -14.07
N HIS A 456 -2.31 -11.04 -13.64
CA HIS A 456 -2.45 -12.45 -13.28
C HIS A 456 -2.20 -12.68 -11.79
N VAL A 457 -3.17 -13.25 -11.10
CA VAL A 457 -3.06 -13.61 -9.67
C VAL A 457 -3.25 -15.12 -9.50
N TYR A 458 -2.29 -15.76 -8.85
CA TYR A 458 -2.34 -17.15 -8.42
C TYR A 458 -2.68 -17.20 -6.93
N LEU A 459 -3.86 -17.69 -6.60
CA LEU A 459 -4.35 -17.71 -5.23
C LEU A 459 -4.22 -19.09 -4.60
N ASP A 460 -3.39 -19.19 -3.56
CA ASP A 460 -3.24 -20.38 -2.73
C ASP A 460 -3.86 -20.18 -1.35
N GLN A 461 -5.02 -20.79 -1.11
CA GLN A 461 -5.65 -20.76 0.22
C GLN A 461 -5.03 -21.76 1.20
N GLY A 462 -4.24 -22.71 0.71
CA GLY A 462 -3.78 -23.85 1.51
C GLY A 462 -4.91 -24.82 1.86
N TYR A 463 -4.68 -25.62 2.90
CA TYR A 463 -5.70 -26.53 3.40
C TYR A 463 -6.76 -25.76 4.20
N MET A 464 -8.04 -25.94 3.85
CA MET A 464 -9.20 -25.30 4.49
C MET A 464 -10.35 -26.30 4.62
N THR A 465 -11.00 -26.29 5.78
CA THR A 465 -12.24 -27.02 6.06
C THR A 465 -13.31 -26.04 6.57
N ASP A 466 -14.58 -26.45 6.58
CA ASP A 466 -15.67 -25.62 7.10
C ASP A 466 -15.46 -25.23 8.59
N GLU A 467 -14.82 -26.12 9.38
CA GLU A 467 -14.49 -25.85 10.79
C GLU A 467 -13.43 -24.75 10.97
N MET A 468 -12.64 -24.46 9.92
CA MET A 468 -11.61 -23.41 9.92
C MET A 468 -12.15 -22.07 9.40
N LEU A 469 -13.43 -22.03 9.07
CA LEU A 469 -14.07 -20.81 8.57
C LEU A 469 -14.18 -19.77 9.69
N THR A 470 -13.71 -18.56 9.39
CA THR A 470 -13.82 -17.40 10.27
C THR A 470 -14.25 -16.18 9.44
N PRO A 471 -14.81 -15.14 10.05
CA PRO A 471 -15.07 -13.87 9.33
C PRO A 471 -13.81 -13.33 8.65
N ASP A 472 -12.66 -13.37 9.32
CA ASP A 472 -11.37 -12.92 8.76
C ASP A 472 -10.99 -13.69 7.50
N TYR A 473 -11.30 -15.00 7.42
CA TYR A 473 -11.04 -15.77 6.21
C TYR A 473 -11.91 -15.29 5.04
N ILE A 474 -13.15 -14.92 5.27
CA ILE A 474 -14.03 -14.42 4.20
C ILE A 474 -13.54 -13.07 3.69
N HIS A 475 -13.14 -12.16 4.59
CA HIS A 475 -12.49 -10.90 4.22
C HIS A 475 -11.18 -11.13 3.46
N TRP A 476 -10.38 -12.11 3.90
CA TRP A 476 -9.15 -12.52 3.24
C TRP A 476 -9.43 -12.99 1.80
N LEU A 477 -10.41 -13.87 1.64
CA LEU A 477 -10.77 -14.43 0.34
C LEU A 477 -11.28 -13.35 -0.61
N TYR A 478 -12.20 -12.50 -0.14
CA TYR A 478 -12.67 -11.36 -0.91
C TYR A 478 -11.54 -10.44 -1.35
N THR A 479 -10.65 -10.09 -0.41
CA THR A 479 -9.50 -9.23 -0.71
C THR A 479 -8.60 -9.87 -1.77
N ALA A 480 -8.29 -11.16 -1.63
CA ALA A 480 -7.44 -11.87 -2.56
C ALA A 480 -8.04 -11.95 -3.98
N PHE A 481 -9.35 -12.23 -4.10
CA PHE A 481 -10.06 -12.27 -5.38
C PHE A 481 -9.98 -10.93 -6.11
N THR A 482 -10.16 -9.84 -5.38
CA THR A 482 -10.18 -8.48 -5.95
C THR A 482 -8.80 -7.93 -6.32
N ARG A 483 -7.72 -8.72 -6.20
CA ARG A 483 -6.37 -8.32 -6.62
C ARG A 483 -6.08 -8.59 -8.09
N ALA A 484 -6.80 -9.52 -8.71
CA ALA A 484 -6.67 -9.81 -10.13
C ALA A 484 -7.45 -8.81 -10.99
N THR A 485 -6.82 -8.35 -12.07
CA THR A 485 -7.46 -7.45 -13.05
C THR A 485 -7.81 -8.14 -14.36
N GLU A 486 -7.09 -9.20 -14.74
CA GLU A 486 -7.29 -9.93 -15.99
C GLU A 486 -7.61 -11.40 -15.76
N HIS A 487 -6.81 -12.12 -14.95
CA HIS A 487 -7.04 -13.53 -14.69
C HIS A 487 -6.71 -13.95 -13.26
N LEU A 488 -7.62 -14.71 -12.66
CA LEU A 488 -7.46 -15.32 -11.33
C LEU A 488 -7.31 -16.85 -11.46
N TYR A 489 -6.15 -17.34 -11.06
CA TYR A 489 -5.84 -18.77 -11.01
C TYR A 489 -5.96 -19.29 -9.58
N LEU A 490 -6.86 -20.24 -9.33
CA LEU A 490 -7.02 -20.85 -8.01
C LEU A 490 -6.19 -22.13 -7.92
N VAL A 491 -5.13 -22.06 -7.10
CA VAL A 491 -4.13 -23.15 -7.00
C VAL A 491 -4.64 -24.26 -6.09
N ASN A 492 -4.65 -25.49 -6.60
CA ASN A 492 -5.09 -26.68 -5.84
C ASN A 492 -6.46 -26.51 -5.17
N TRP A 493 -7.41 -25.85 -5.84
CA TRP A 493 -8.72 -25.57 -5.24
C TRP A 493 -9.52 -26.84 -5.02
N PRO A 494 -10.07 -27.08 -3.80
CA PRO A 494 -10.81 -28.31 -3.50
C PRO A 494 -12.07 -28.43 -4.33
N LYS A 495 -12.33 -29.63 -4.87
CA LYS A 495 -13.56 -29.91 -5.65
C LYS A 495 -14.85 -29.64 -4.87
N THR A 496 -14.81 -29.76 -3.54
CA THR A 496 -15.95 -29.45 -2.64
C THR A 496 -16.31 -27.96 -2.62
N GLN A 497 -15.40 -27.10 -3.02
CA GLN A 497 -15.58 -25.64 -3.11
C GLN A 497 -15.75 -25.13 -4.56
N ILE A 498 -16.08 -26.01 -5.48
CA ILE A 498 -16.40 -25.70 -6.87
C ILE A 498 -17.90 -25.90 -7.06
N GLU A 499 -18.56 -24.90 -7.73
CA GLU A 499 -19.97 -24.96 -8.14
C GLU A 499 -20.14 -25.75 -9.44
#